data_778b4c560c07969786b88a8f03df9dbf
#
_entry.id   778b4c560c07969786b88a8f03df9dbf
#
_cell.length_a   1.000
_cell.length_b   1.000
_cell.length_c   1.000
_cell.angle_alpha   90.00
_cell.angle_beta   90.00
_cell.angle_gamma   90.00
#
_symmetry.space_group_name_H-M   'P 1'
#
loop_
_entity.id
_entity.type
_entity.pdbx_description
1 polymer ?
#
loop_
_entity_poly.entity_id
_entity_poly.type
_entity_poly.pdbx_seq_one_letter_code
_entity_poly.pdbx_strand_id
1 'polypeptide(L)'
;MDTYSRFPLTLVRGKGLWVWDDEGRRYLDCVAGIAVCTLGHSDRVLKRNLCHQLGTLQHVSNLYRIPEQEALARAICERSCAERVFFCNSGAEANEAAIKLARKHGHVVRGIERPVILTAEASFHGRTLAAVSATGQPKYHQNFEPMVEGFRYFPYNDTAAFEALLAECEAEGPRVAAVSL
;
A
#
# COMPACT_ATOMS: atom_id res chain seq x y z
N MET A 1 8.30 -23.34 -0.68
CA MET A 1 8.57 -22.46 0.44
C MET A 1 7.23 -22.16 1.15
N ASP A 2 7.11 -22.55 2.41
CA ASP A 2 5.84 -22.47 3.17
C ASP A 2 5.69 -21.11 3.88
N THR A 3 5.63 -20.04 3.08
CA THR A 3 5.46 -18.67 3.58
C THR A 3 4.01 -18.29 3.84
N TYR A 4 3.05 -19.08 3.37
CA TYR A 4 1.61 -18.82 3.52
C TYR A 4 0.86 -20.12 3.88
N SER A 5 -0.09 -20.03 4.80
CA SER A 5 -1.09 -21.07 5.05
C SER A 5 -2.17 -20.99 3.97
N ARG A 6 -2.04 -21.80 2.92
CA ARG A 6 -3.02 -21.86 1.83
C ARG A 6 -4.20 -22.74 2.20
N PHE A 7 -5.39 -22.35 1.78
CA PHE A 7 -6.52 -23.29 1.81
C PHE A 7 -6.24 -24.45 0.84
N PRO A 8 -6.69 -25.68 1.15
CA PRO A 8 -6.54 -26.84 0.25
C PRO A 8 -7.53 -26.77 -0.92
N LEU A 9 -7.38 -25.75 -1.74
CA LEU A 9 -8.28 -25.42 -2.85
C LEU A 9 -7.46 -24.87 -4.02
N THR A 10 -7.59 -25.48 -5.20
CA THR A 10 -6.91 -25.07 -6.42
C THR A 10 -7.90 -24.36 -7.32
N LEU A 11 -7.86 -23.03 -7.37
CA LEU A 11 -8.72 -22.23 -8.26
C LEU A 11 -8.09 -22.12 -9.65
N VAL A 12 -8.84 -22.50 -10.69
CA VAL A 12 -8.34 -22.58 -12.08
C VAL A 12 -9.08 -21.66 -13.07
N ARG A 13 -10.24 -21.12 -12.68
CA ARG A 13 -11.05 -20.24 -13.54
C ARG A 13 -11.80 -19.21 -12.74
N GLY A 14 -11.96 -17.99 -13.32
CA GLY A 14 -12.80 -16.93 -12.77
C GLY A 14 -13.63 -16.23 -13.85
N LYS A 15 -14.86 -15.83 -13.52
CA LYS A 15 -15.73 -15.02 -14.37
C LYS A 15 -16.71 -14.21 -13.53
N GLY A 16 -16.66 -12.89 -13.65
CA GLY A 16 -17.45 -11.99 -12.81
C GLY A 16 -17.17 -12.23 -11.33
N LEU A 17 -18.18 -12.53 -10.54
CA LEU A 17 -18.06 -12.79 -9.11
C LEU A 17 -17.76 -14.27 -8.77
N TRP A 18 -17.57 -15.11 -9.76
CA TRP A 18 -17.48 -16.56 -9.56
C TRP A 18 -16.09 -17.09 -9.91
N VAL A 19 -15.62 -18.04 -9.10
CA VAL A 19 -14.42 -18.83 -9.34
C VAL A 19 -14.73 -20.32 -9.34
N TRP A 20 -13.90 -21.11 -10.01
CA TRP A 20 -14.02 -22.56 -10.08
C TRP A 20 -12.71 -23.22 -9.72
N ASP A 21 -12.80 -24.32 -9.00
CA ASP A 21 -11.66 -25.17 -8.72
C ASP A 21 -11.36 -26.16 -9.86
N ASP A 22 -10.32 -26.96 -9.68
CA ASP A 22 -9.87 -28.00 -10.59
C ASP A 22 -10.84 -29.20 -10.69
N GLU A 23 -11.75 -29.36 -9.73
CA GLU A 23 -12.83 -30.34 -9.76
C GLU A 23 -14.12 -29.77 -10.40
N GLY A 24 -14.12 -28.52 -10.84
CA GLY A 24 -15.25 -27.83 -11.47
C GLY A 24 -16.31 -27.29 -10.50
N ARG A 25 -16.07 -27.32 -9.22
CA ARG A 25 -16.97 -26.73 -8.20
C ARG A 25 -16.89 -25.20 -8.29
N ARG A 26 -18.04 -24.56 -8.12
CA ARG A 26 -18.17 -23.11 -8.23
C ARG A 26 -18.30 -22.45 -6.86
N TYR A 27 -17.58 -21.35 -6.69
CA TYR A 27 -17.59 -20.54 -5.45
C TYR A 27 -17.89 -19.09 -5.78
N LEU A 28 -18.62 -18.40 -4.88
CA LEU A 28 -18.73 -16.95 -4.91
C LEU A 28 -17.45 -16.36 -4.31
N ASP A 29 -16.74 -15.55 -5.07
CA ASP A 29 -15.52 -14.92 -4.61
C ASP A 29 -15.80 -13.59 -3.91
N CYS A 30 -15.88 -13.64 -2.57
CA CYS A 30 -16.02 -12.47 -1.72
C CYS A 30 -14.68 -11.86 -1.30
N VAL A 31 -13.55 -12.44 -1.72
CA VAL A 31 -12.20 -11.96 -1.40
C VAL A 31 -11.61 -11.10 -2.52
N ALA A 32 -11.94 -11.43 -3.76
CA ALA A 32 -11.53 -10.73 -4.98
C ALA A 32 -10.01 -10.46 -5.03
N GLY A 33 -9.18 -11.44 -4.59
CA GLY A 33 -7.72 -11.28 -4.51
C GLY A 33 -7.28 -10.23 -3.49
N ILE A 34 -7.99 -10.09 -2.38
CA ILE A 34 -7.87 -9.03 -1.37
C ILE A 34 -8.15 -7.65 -2.02
N ALA A 35 -9.37 -7.52 -2.55
CA ALA A 35 -9.92 -6.33 -3.22
C ALA A 35 -9.17 -5.87 -4.49
N VAL A 36 -8.42 -6.76 -5.14
CA VAL A 36 -7.71 -6.45 -6.41
C VAL A 36 -8.66 -6.54 -7.61
N CYS A 37 -9.50 -7.58 -7.66
CA CYS A 37 -10.41 -7.85 -8.80
C CYS A 37 -11.74 -7.08 -8.66
N THR A 38 -11.71 -5.76 -8.49
CA THR A 38 -12.89 -4.91 -8.26
C THR A 38 -13.90 -4.91 -9.42
N LEU A 39 -13.45 -5.17 -10.65
CA LEU A 39 -14.31 -5.33 -11.85
C LEU A 39 -14.80 -6.77 -12.03
N GLY A 40 -14.44 -7.68 -11.10
CA GLY A 40 -14.67 -9.11 -11.25
C GLY A 40 -13.66 -9.79 -12.18
N HIS A 41 -13.71 -11.13 -12.19
CA HIS A 41 -12.80 -11.94 -12.98
C HIS A 41 -13.14 -11.88 -14.48
N SER A 42 -12.11 -11.86 -15.31
CA SER A 42 -12.22 -11.93 -16.79
C SER A 42 -13.12 -10.84 -17.40
N ASP A 43 -13.05 -9.61 -16.86
CA ASP A 43 -13.77 -8.48 -17.43
C ASP A 43 -13.38 -8.25 -18.89
N ARG A 44 -14.40 -8.06 -19.75
CA ARG A 44 -14.20 -7.97 -21.21
C ARG A 44 -13.52 -6.67 -21.63
N VAL A 45 -13.83 -5.56 -20.95
CA VAL A 45 -13.28 -4.25 -21.31
C VAL A 45 -11.83 -4.18 -20.89
N LEU A 46 -11.52 -4.61 -19.66
CA LEU A 46 -10.16 -4.68 -19.17
C LEU A 46 -9.29 -5.58 -20.05
N LYS A 47 -9.78 -6.80 -20.36
CA LYS A 47 -9.07 -7.74 -21.24
C LYS A 47 -8.76 -7.13 -22.61
N ARG A 48 -9.74 -6.51 -23.27
CA ARG A 48 -9.57 -5.89 -24.59
C ARG A 48 -8.51 -4.78 -24.54
N ASN A 49 -8.59 -3.90 -23.53
CA ASN A 49 -7.68 -2.77 -23.41
C ASN A 49 -6.24 -3.23 -23.09
N LEU A 50 -6.08 -4.23 -22.23
CA LEU A 50 -4.76 -4.83 -21.95
C LEU A 50 -4.16 -5.49 -23.19
N CYS A 51 -4.94 -6.27 -23.95
CA CYS A 51 -4.47 -6.89 -25.21
C CYS A 51 -4.07 -5.82 -26.23
N HIS A 52 -4.83 -4.73 -26.36
CA HIS A 52 -4.48 -3.61 -27.23
C HIS A 52 -3.16 -2.95 -26.80
N GLN A 53 -3.02 -2.62 -25.51
CA GLN A 53 -1.83 -1.97 -24.98
C GLN A 53 -0.57 -2.84 -25.12
N LEU A 54 -0.70 -4.15 -24.87
CA LEU A 54 0.39 -5.11 -25.08
C LEU A 54 0.88 -5.15 -26.53
N GLY A 55 -0.03 -4.95 -27.51
CA GLY A 55 0.30 -4.86 -28.91
C GLY A 55 0.84 -3.48 -29.35
N THR A 56 0.74 -2.46 -28.52
CA THR A 56 1.14 -1.09 -28.85
C THR A 56 2.46 -0.71 -28.18
N LEU A 57 2.53 -0.76 -26.86
CA LEU A 57 3.71 -0.37 -26.08
C LEU A 57 3.66 -1.02 -24.71
N GLN A 58 4.63 -1.86 -24.36
CA GLN A 58 4.65 -2.59 -23.11
C GLN A 58 5.32 -1.82 -21.99
N HIS A 59 6.55 -1.33 -22.22
CA HIS A 59 7.36 -0.66 -21.19
C HIS A 59 8.43 0.23 -21.82
N VAL A 60 8.62 1.42 -21.25
CA VAL A 60 9.65 2.37 -21.69
C VAL A 60 10.41 3.01 -20.53
N SER A 61 10.20 2.54 -19.30
CA SER A 61 10.76 3.14 -18.08
C SER A 61 10.24 4.57 -17.81
N ASN A 62 10.60 5.12 -16.65
CA ASN A 62 10.30 6.52 -16.28
C ASN A 62 11.21 7.54 -17.00
N LEU A 63 12.03 7.10 -17.97
CA LEU A 63 12.82 7.99 -18.82
C LEU A 63 11.97 8.73 -19.85
N TYR A 64 10.79 8.21 -20.16
CA TYR A 64 9.89 8.75 -21.17
C TYR A 64 8.51 9.04 -20.58
N ARG A 65 7.79 9.94 -21.25
CA ARG A 65 6.39 10.22 -20.91
C ARG A 65 5.48 9.13 -21.48
N ILE A 66 4.51 8.70 -20.70
CA ILE A 66 3.53 7.68 -21.06
C ILE A 66 2.14 8.33 -20.99
N PRO A 67 1.43 8.49 -22.13
CA PRO A 67 0.15 9.20 -22.17
C PRO A 67 -0.91 8.65 -21.24
N GLU A 68 -1.02 7.32 -21.12
CA GLU A 68 -1.99 6.63 -20.26
C GLU A 68 -1.70 6.90 -18.78
N GLN A 69 -0.43 6.93 -18.39
CA GLN A 69 -0.01 7.26 -17.03
C GLN A 69 -0.37 8.71 -16.67
N GLU A 70 -0.10 9.65 -17.59
CA GLU A 70 -0.47 11.06 -17.40
C GLU A 70 -2.00 11.26 -17.34
N ALA A 71 -2.75 10.56 -18.18
CA ALA A 71 -4.21 10.61 -18.17
C ALA A 71 -4.78 10.07 -16.85
N LEU A 72 -4.24 8.94 -16.34
CA LEU A 72 -4.64 8.39 -15.06
C LEU A 72 -4.28 9.33 -13.91
N ALA A 73 -3.07 9.91 -13.89
CA ALA A 73 -2.66 10.88 -12.88
C ALA A 73 -3.61 12.08 -12.83
N ARG A 74 -3.96 12.63 -13.98
CA ARG A 74 -4.94 13.73 -14.09
C ARG A 74 -6.30 13.33 -13.54
N ALA A 75 -6.82 12.17 -13.93
CA ALA A 75 -8.11 11.68 -13.47
C ALA A 75 -8.16 11.45 -11.94
N ILE A 76 -7.05 11.04 -11.32
CA ILE A 76 -6.93 10.90 -9.86
C ILE A 76 -6.92 12.29 -9.19
N CYS A 77 -6.11 13.22 -9.68
CA CYS A 77 -6.05 14.58 -9.12
C CYS A 77 -7.40 15.31 -9.22
N GLU A 78 -8.13 15.17 -10.33
CA GLU A 78 -9.46 15.77 -10.52
C GLU A 78 -10.53 15.23 -9.55
N ARG A 79 -10.32 14.05 -8.94
CA ARG A 79 -11.28 13.36 -8.06
C ARG A 79 -10.80 13.22 -6.61
N SER A 80 -9.69 13.84 -6.25
CA SER A 80 -9.11 13.78 -4.92
C SER A 80 -8.56 15.14 -4.50
N CYS A 81 -8.04 15.23 -3.28
CA CYS A 81 -7.30 16.39 -2.81
C CYS A 81 -5.84 16.44 -3.31
N ALA A 82 -5.40 15.45 -4.08
CA ALA A 82 -4.02 15.35 -4.54
C ALA A 82 -3.76 16.26 -5.75
N GLU A 83 -2.61 16.90 -5.79
CA GLU A 83 -2.13 17.68 -6.92
C GLU A 83 -1.18 16.90 -7.83
N ARG A 84 -0.61 15.81 -7.32
CA ARG A 84 0.37 14.96 -8.00
C ARG A 84 0.19 13.50 -7.65
N VAL A 85 0.60 12.62 -8.55
CA VAL A 85 0.54 11.16 -8.38
C VAL A 85 1.93 10.57 -8.63
N PHE A 86 2.32 9.66 -7.77
CA PHE A 86 3.49 8.79 -7.96
C PHE A 86 3.01 7.36 -8.19
N PHE A 87 3.45 6.74 -9.27
CA PHE A 87 3.14 5.35 -9.59
C PHE A 87 4.28 4.41 -9.21
N CYS A 88 3.94 3.26 -8.67
CA CYS A 88 4.85 2.19 -8.28
C CYS A 88 4.20 0.82 -8.49
N ASN A 89 4.92 -0.27 -8.22
CA ASN A 89 4.46 -1.62 -8.59
C ASN A 89 3.63 -2.30 -7.50
N SER A 90 3.62 -1.79 -6.27
CA SER A 90 2.94 -2.45 -5.16
C SER A 90 2.57 -1.47 -4.04
N GLY A 91 1.62 -1.88 -3.17
CA GLY A 91 1.31 -1.14 -1.96
C GLY A 91 2.51 -1.00 -1.01
N ALA A 92 3.38 -2.01 -0.92
CA ALA A 92 4.61 -1.91 -0.15
C ALA A 92 5.54 -0.81 -0.67
N GLU A 93 5.74 -0.72 -2.00
CA GLU A 93 6.51 0.37 -2.61
C GLU A 93 5.86 1.75 -2.41
N ALA A 94 4.53 1.82 -2.45
CA ALA A 94 3.80 3.06 -2.17
C ALA A 94 4.05 3.52 -0.72
N ASN A 95 3.98 2.61 0.25
CA ASN A 95 4.29 2.90 1.64
C ASN A 95 5.77 3.28 1.83
N GLU A 96 6.72 2.60 1.18
CA GLU A 96 8.14 2.99 1.19
C GLU A 96 8.34 4.41 0.65
N ALA A 97 7.67 4.76 -0.44
CA ALA A 97 7.71 6.10 -1.01
C ALA A 97 7.11 7.15 -0.05
N ALA A 98 5.98 6.85 0.58
CA ALA A 98 5.33 7.72 1.57
C ALA A 98 6.22 7.94 2.81
N ILE A 99 6.82 6.88 3.36
CA ILE A 99 7.77 6.94 4.48
C ILE A 99 8.98 7.82 4.13
N LYS A 100 9.58 7.61 2.96
CA LYS A 100 10.71 8.40 2.48
C LYS A 100 10.32 9.86 2.26
N LEU A 101 9.16 10.12 1.68
CA LEU A 101 8.64 11.47 1.46
C LEU A 101 8.40 12.20 2.79
N ALA A 102 7.75 11.53 3.77
CA ALA A 102 7.51 12.08 5.10
C ALA A 102 8.83 12.44 5.79
N ARG A 103 9.83 11.55 5.76
CA ARG A 103 11.16 11.82 6.32
C ARG A 103 11.85 12.98 5.62
N LYS A 104 11.86 12.99 4.29
CA LYS A 104 12.45 14.07 3.49
C LYS A 104 11.78 15.41 3.76
N HIS A 105 10.45 15.46 3.81
CA HIS A 105 9.69 16.66 4.18
C HIS A 105 10.02 17.12 5.60
N GLY A 106 10.06 16.20 6.55
CA GLY A 106 10.45 16.48 7.92
C GLY A 106 11.82 17.15 8.02
N HIS A 107 12.83 16.58 7.34
CA HIS A 107 14.19 17.15 7.33
C HIS A 107 14.27 18.48 6.59
N VAL A 108 13.84 18.52 5.32
CA VAL A 108 14.15 19.63 4.41
C VAL A 108 13.22 20.82 4.61
N VAL A 109 11.93 20.57 4.92
CA VAL A 109 10.93 21.64 4.99
C VAL A 109 10.67 22.05 6.43
N ARG A 110 10.61 21.06 7.37
CA ARG A 110 10.28 21.32 8.77
C ARG A 110 11.50 21.41 9.71
N GLY A 111 12.70 21.12 9.21
CA GLY A 111 13.93 21.16 10.01
C GLY A 111 14.01 20.11 11.12
N ILE A 112 13.24 19.03 11.02
CA ILE A 112 13.20 17.96 12.02
C ILE A 112 14.42 17.06 11.83
N GLU A 113 15.30 17.02 12.82
CA GLU A 113 16.52 16.19 12.73
C GLU A 113 16.23 14.69 12.76
N ARG A 114 15.26 14.24 13.57
CA ARG A 114 14.87 12.81 13.71
C ARG A 114 13.37 12.65 13.54
N PRO A 115 12.86 12.66 12.29
CA PRO A 115 11.42 12.60 12.04
C PRO A 115 10.82 11.27 12.46
N VAL A 116 9.68 11.34 13.15
CA VAL A 116 8.86 10.21 13.60
C VAL A 116 7.61 10.12 12.74
N ILE A 117 7.20 8.91 12.46
CA ILE A 117 5.91 8.60 11.82
C ILE A 117 5.05 7.86 12.86
N LEU A 118 3.88 8.41 13.16
CA LEU A 118 2.90 7.72 13.99
C LEU A 118 2.11 6.74 13.13
N THR A 119 1.96 5.50 13.59
CA THR A 119 1.26 4.47 12.85
C THR A 119 0.26 3.73 13.74
N ALA A 120 -0.88 3.34 13.17
CA ALA A 120 -1.90 2.66 13.94
C ALA A 120 -1.52 1.21 14.26
N GLU A 121 -1.84 0.75 15.47
CA GLU A 121 -1.82 -0.67 15.83
C GLU A 121 -2.77 -1.47 14.93
N ALA A 122 -2.46 -2.74 14.71
CA ALA A 122 -3.17 -3.65 13.81
C ALA A 122 -3.16 -3.22 12.32
N SER A 123 -2.47 -2.15 11.94
CA SER A 123 -2.28 -1.72 10.55
C SER A 123 -1.41 -2.71 9.77
N PHE A 124 -1.45 -2.61 8.44
CA PHE A 124 -0.58 -3.37 7.55
C PHE A 124 -0.06 -2.48 6.41
N HIS A 125 1.25 -2.29 6.35
CA HIS A 125 1.89 -1.41 5.36
C HIS A 125 2.76 -2.13 4.32
N GLY A 126 3.04 -3.40 4.51
CA GLY A 126 3.84 -4.21 3.57
C GLY A 126 4.85 -5.12 4.25
N ARG A 127 5.71 -5.75 3.41
CA ARG A 127 6.70 -6.75 3.85
C ARG A 127 8.15 -6.34 3.60
N THR A 128 8.42 -5.16 3.04
CA THR A 128 9.77 -4.56 3.00
C THR A 128 10.17 -4.05 4.38
N LEU A 129 11.46 -3.85 4.64
CA LEU A 129 11.94 -3.55 6.00
C LEU A 129 11.30 -2.30 6.62
N ALA A 130 11.18 -1.19 5.88
CA ALA A 130 10.53 -0.01 6.44
C ALA A 130 9.01 -0.16 6.52
N ALA A 131 8.36 -0.78 5.53
CA ALA A 131 6.93 -1.02 5.56
C ALA A 131 6.53 -2.01 6.66
N VAL A 132 7.33 -3.07 6.92
CA VAL A 132 7.06 -3.98 8.04
C VAL A 132 7.31 -3.29 9.38
N SER A 133 8.33 -2.42 9.47
CA SER A 133 8.56 -1.62 10.68
C SER A 133 7.42 -0.63 10.95
N ALA A 134 6.76 -0.08 9.92
CA ALA A 134 5.56 0.74 10.06
C ALA A 134 4.31 -0.07 10.44
N THR A 135 4.29 -1.37 10.13
CA THR A 135 3.14 -2.24 10.41
C THR A 135 2.94 -2.44 11.92
N GLY A 136 1.82 -2.01 12.47
CA GLY A 136 1.49 -2.06 13.90
C GLY A 136 1.12 -3.46 14.40
N GLN A 137 1.84 -4.51 14.00
CA GLN A 137 1.57 -5.90 14.35
C GLN A 137 2.88 -6.63 14.70
N PRO A 138 3.20 -6.81 15.98
CA PRO A 138 4.47 -7.40 16.44
C PRO A 138 4.82 -8.78 15.84
N LYS A 139 3.80 -9.57 15.48
CA LYS A 139 4.00 -10.89 14.84
C LYS A 139 4.76 -10.83 13.51
N TYR A 140 4.74 -9.67 12.82
CA TYR A 140 5.47 -9.46 11.57
C TYR A 140 6.88 -8.91 11.78
N HIS A 141 7.20 -8.46 13.00
CA HIS A 141 8.53 -7.96 13.36
C HIS A 141 9.45 -9.12 13.82
N GLN A 142 8.85 -10.11 14.44
CA GLN A 142 9.58 -11.22 15.09
C GLN A 142 10.58 -11.88 14.12
N ASN A 143 11.84 -11.96 14.55
CA ASN A 143 13.00 -12.53 13.82
C ASN A 143 13.48 -11.69 12.61
N PHE A 144 13.04 -10.43 12.49
CA PHE A 144 13.51 -9.49 11.47
C PHE A 144 14.17 -8.24 12.07
N GLU A 145 14.40 -8.24 13.38
CA GLU A 145 15.09 -7.16 14.09
C GLU A 145 16.59 -7.07 13.65
N PRO A 146 17.18 -5.87 13.68
CA PRO A 146 16.61 -4.61 14.17
C PRO A 146 15.64 -3.98 13.17
N MET A 147 14.51 -3.48 13.68
CA MET A 147 13.53 -2.74 12.88
C MET A 147 14.06 -1.36 12.49
N VAL A 148 13.51 -0.81 11.41
CA VAL A 148 13.80 0.56 11.00
C VAL A 148 13.23 1.53 12.03
N GLU A 149 14.07 2.40 12.59
CA GLU A 149 13.69 3.37 13.61
C GLU A 149 12.79 4.50 13.07
N GLY A 150 12.12 5.21 13.99
CA GLY A 150 11.32 6.40 13.69
C GLY A 150 9.83 6.08 13.50
N PHE A 151 9.36 4.95 14.01
CA PHE A 151 7.94 4.63 14.10
C PHE A 151 7.48 4.57 15.55
N ARG A 152 6.28 5.10 15.82
CA ARG A 152 5.59 5.00 17.11
C ARG A 152 4.15 4.58 16.84
N TYR A 153 3.58 3.75 17.73
CA TYR A 153 2.29 3.11 17.49
C TYR A 153 1.24 3.64 18.46
N PHE A 154 0.00 3.77 17.98
CA PHE A 154 -1.17 4.13 18.78
C PHE A 154 -2.35 3.21 18.44
N PRO A 155 -3.26 2.95 19.39
CA PRO A 155 -4.44 2.14 19.15
C PRO A 155 -5.32 2.77 18.05
N TYR A 156 -5.73 1.96 17.07
CA TYR A 156 -6.60 2.42 15.98
C TYR A 156 -7.93 2.94 16.52
N ASN A 157 -8.40 4.06 16.01
CA ASN A 157 -9.65 4.72 16.40
C ASN A 157 -9.70 5.21 17.88
N ASP A 158 -8.56 5.38 18.53
CA ASP A 158 -8.43 6.00 19.86
C ASP A 158 -7.76 7.37 19.74
N THR A 159 -8.60 8.41 19.65
CA THR A 159 -8.14 9.80 19.50
C THR A 159 -7.37 10.28 20.72
N ALA A 160 -7.78 9.86 21.93
CA ALA A 160 -7.12 10.29 23.17
C ALA A 160 -5.70 9.70 23.27
N ALA A 161 -5.52 8.41 22.92
CA ALA A 161 -4.21 7.78 22.88
C ALA A 161 -3.33 8.39 21.78
N PHE A 162 -3.90 8.72 20.62
CA PHE A 162 -3.19 9.43 19.55
C PHE A 162 -2.69 10.80 19.99
N GLU A 163 -3.54 11.62 20.60
CA GLU A 163 -3.20 12.97 21.10
C GLU A 163 -2.12 12.91 22.20
N ALA A 164 -2.22 11.94 23.10
CA ALA A 164 -1.22 11.73 24.15
C ALA A 164 0.15 11.36 23.56
N LEU A 165 0.18 10.44 22.59
CA LEU A 165 1.41 10.04 21.89
C LEU A 165 2.00 11.19 21.08
N LEU A 166 1.17 11.98 20.40
CA LEU A 166 1.61 13.16 19.67
C LEU A 166 2.27 14.17 20.62
N ALA A 167 1.63 14.47 21.74
CA ALA A 167 2.18 15.38 22.75
C ALA A 167 3.51 14.87 23.33
N GLU A 168 3.61 13.57 23.62
CA GLU A 168 4.86 12.94 24.07
C GLU A 168 5.98 13.10 23.04
N CYS A 169 5.69 12.82 21.77
CA CYS A 169 6.69 12.92 20.70
C CYS A 169 7.16 14.36 20.46
N GLU A 170 6.33 15.35 20.73
CA GLU A 170 6.62 16.76 20.46
C GLU A 170 7.01 17.56 21.72
N ALA A 171 7.14 16.92 22.89
CA ALA A 171 7.48 17.56 24.15
C ALA A 171 8.84 18.32 24.12
N GLU A 172 9.78 17.88 23.30
CA GLU A 172 11.11 18.48 23.12
C GLU A 172 11.25 19.24 21.79
N GLY A 173 10.16 19.48 21.08
CA GLY A 173 10.11 20.15 19.79
C GLY A 173 9.45 19.29 18.70
N PRO A 174 9.16 19.86 17.53
CA PRO A 174 8.42 19.17 16.48
C PRO A 174 9.20 17.96 15.94
N ARG A 175 8.66 16.75 16.11
CA ARG A 175 9.26 15.49 15.65
C ARG A 175 8.36 14.69 14.73
N VAL A 176 7.04 14.84 14.82
CA VAL A 176 6.10 14.05 14.04
C VAL A 176 6.02 14.59 12.60
N ALA A 177 6.46 13.77 11.66
CA ALA A 177 6.48 14.11 10.23
C ALA A 177 5.22 13.65 9.48
N ALA A 178 4.61 12.56 9.92
CA ALA A 178 3.41 11.99 9.30
C ALA A 178 2.64 11.09 10.27
N VAL A 179 1.39 10.81 9.88
CA VAL A 179 0.54 9.77 10.48
C VAL A 179 0.17 8.79 9.37
N SER A 180 0.22 7.49 9.66
CA SER A 180 -0.15 6.41 8.75
C SER A 180 -1.17 5.47 9.42
N LEU A 181 -2.27 5.19 8.75
CA LEU A 181 -3.39 4.39 9.28
C LEU A 181 -3.51 3.05 8.55
#